data_9709688536d9dc122c0266a8b38bb125
#
_entry.id   9709688536d9dc122c0266a8b38bb125
#
_cell.length_a   1.000
_cell.length_b   1.000
_cell.length_c   1.000
_cell.angle_alpha   90.00
_cell.angle_beta   90.00
_cell.angle_gamma   90.00
#
_symmetry.space_group_name_H-M   'P 1'
#
loop_
_entity.id
_entity.type
_entity.pdbx_description
1 polymer ?
#
loop_
_entity_poly.entity_id
_entity_poly.type
_entity_poly.pdbx_seq_one_letter_code
_entity_poly.pdbx_strand_id
1 'polypeptide(L)'
;MTAEALSLPPREAIRFMLGKVSVGSRRYDDVWKAGHTRAFMVAGVQAGDVLEGVRAALQKAADTGTTLAEFKRDLNPLMERLGWQDKGRRYTAWRTRLVYETNLRSAYAAGAYEQMADPDVVQLVPFWRYRHSGAKDPRPQHRAWDGLVLRHDDAWWTTHYPPNGWGCGCWVEPLTPTDLAGIGKDGPDQAPPIVRRPWRDPVSGRTDQVPVGIDPGWDYNVGQAWRDARDLPDSPVPVPPDWPPAPTPSAPPPLPAQPRQPAPAPVVAPEPPQPPQ
;
A
#
# COMPACT_ATOMS: atom_id res chain seq x y z
N MET A 1 4.03 0.49 -23.21
CA MET A 1 2.76 0.80 -22.49
C MET A 1 2.35 2.21 -22.87
N THR A 2 1.13 2.39 -23.34
CA THR A 2 0.60 3.72 -23.71
C THR A 2 0.32 4.54 -22.45
N ALA A 3 0.38 5.86 -22.52
CA ALA A 3 0.09 6.77 -21.40
C ALA A 3 -1.30 6.54 -20.78
N GLU A 4 -2.25 6.02 -21.54
CA GLU A 4 -3.59 5.65 -21.06
C GLU A 4 -3.58 4.49 -20.05
N ALA A 5 -2.66 3.51 -20.19
CA ALA A 5 -2.55 2.40 -19.23
C ALA A 5 -2.07 2.86 -17.85
N LEU A 6 -1.37 4.00 -17.79
CA LEU A 6 -0.89 4.61 -16.54
C LEU A 6 -1.94 5.51 -15.87
N SER A 7 -3.06 5.81 -16.56
CA SER A 7 -4.14 6.66 -16.05
C SER A 7 -5.30 5.87 -15.43
N LEU A 8 -5.29 4.55 -15.53
CA LEU A 8 -6.34 3.71 -14.94
C LEU A 8 -6.19 3.63 -13.41
N PRO A 9 -7.31 3.68 -12.66
CA PRO A 9 -7.25 3.49 -11.23
C PRO A 9 -6.65 2.12 -10.88
N PRO A 10 -5.81 2.02 -9.86
CA PRO A 10 -5.19 0.76 -9.44
C PRO A 10 -6.24 -0.13 -8.75
N ARG A 11 -6.95 -0.93 -9.53
CA ARG A 11 -8.09 -1.75 -9.07
C ARG A 11 -7.79 -2.61 -7.86
N GLU A 12 -6.61 -3.20 -7.81
CA GLU A 12 -6.16 -4.05 -6.70
C GLU A 12 -5.94 -3.23 -5.44
N ALA A 13 -5.36 -2.02 -5.55
CA ALA A 13 -5.19 -1.10 -4.43
C ALA A 13 -6.55 -0.63 -3.86
N ILE A 14 -7.51 -0.33 -4.74
CA ILE A 14 -8.88 0.02 -4.35
C ILE A 14 -9.53 -1.18 -3.65
N ARG A 15 -9.40 -2.38 -4.20
CA ARG A 15 -9.94 -3.62 -3.63
C ARG A 15 -9.35 -3.91 -2.24
N PHE A 16 -8.03 -3.68 -2.07
CA PHE A 16 -7.36 -3.78 -0.77
C PHE A 16 -7.97 -2.82 0.27
N MET A 17 -8.25 -1.58 -0.11
CA MET A 17 -8.86 -0.59 0.79
C MET A 17 -10.32 -0.91 1.13
N LEU A 18 -11.09 -1.35 0.14
CA LEU A 18 -12.51 -1.71 0.31
C LEU A 18 -12.69 -2.94 1.21
N GLY A 19 -11.77 -3.90 1.13
CA GLY A 19 -11.82 -5.13 1.92
C GLY A 19 -11.47 -4.98 3.41
N LYS A 20 -11.10 -3.76 3.86
CA LYS A 20 -10.77 -3.53 5.26
C LYS A 20 -12.00 -3.25 6.12
N VAL A 21 -11.98 -3.78 7.34
CA VAL A 21 -12.96 -3.49 8.38
C VAL A 21 -12.43 -2.37 9.27
N SER A 22 -13.25 -1.36 9.53
CA SER A 22 -12.87 -0.25 10.41
C SER A 22 -12.83 -0.71 11.87
N VAL A 23 -11.69 -0.47 12.50
CA VAL A 23 -11.43 -0.87 13.90
C VAL A 23 -10.98 0.38 14.67
N GLY A 24 -11.78 0.76 15.68
CA GLY A 24 -11.39 1.85 16.56
C GLY A 24 -10.04 1.54 17.25
N SER A 25 -9.20 2.50 17.56
CA SER A 25 -7.92 2.23 18.21
C SER A 25 -7.48 3.35 19.16
N ARG A 26 -6.80 2.96 20.21
CA ARG A 26 -6.13 3.89 21.13
C ARG A 26 -4.70 4.15 20.69
N ARG A 27 -4.04 3.11 20.18
CA ARG A 27 -2.63 3.12 19.84
C ARG A 27 -2.38 2.52 18.47
N TYR A 28 -1.21 2.79 17.92
CA TYR A 28 -0.79 2.28 16.62
C TYR A 28 -0.53 0.76 16.63
N ASP A 29 -0.26 0.18 17.80
CA ASP A 29 0.06 -1.23 18.01
C ASP A 29 -1.14 -2.08 18.49
N ASP A 30 -2.33 -1.52 18.53
CA ASP A 30 -3.57 -2.25 18.83
C ASP A 30 -3.87 -3.29 17.73
N VAL A 31 -3.59 -2.95 16.47
CA VAL A 31 -3.50 -3.90 15.36
C VAL A 31 -2.04 -4.07 14.99
N TRP A 32 -1.58 -5.29 14.75
CA TRP A 32 -0.16 -5.58 14.59
C TRP A 32 0.15 -6.34 13.30
N LYS A 33 1.22 -5.94 12.57
CA LYS A 33 1.71 -6.61 11.36
C LYS A 33 0.59 -6.90 10.34
N ALA A 34 0.49 -8.15 9.89
CA ALA A 34 -0.50 -8.59 8.90
C ALA A 34 -1.96 -8.28 9.26
N GLY A 35 -2.29 -8.04 10.53
CA GLY A 35 -3.62 -7.58 10.93
C GLY A 35 -4.08 -6.31 10.21
N HIS A 36 -3.13 -5.44 9.82
CA HIS A 36 -3.42 -4.22 9.05
C HIS A 36 -3.89 -4.49 7.61
N THR A 37 -3.77 -5.70 7.08
CA THR A 37 -4.34 -6.04 5.76
C THR A 37 -5.86 -6.14 5.79
N ARG A 38 -6.43 -6.47 6.95
CA ARG A 38 -7.88 -6.62 7.16
C ARG A 38 -8.49 -5.47 7.97
N ALA A 39 -7.70 -4.84 8.84
CA ALA A 39 -8.16 -3.74 9.68
C ALA A 39 -7.79 -2.38 9.07
N PHE A 40 -8.76 -1.47 9.03
CA PHE A 40 -8.53 -0.05 8.86
C PHE A 40 -8.60 0.62 10.22
N MET A 41 -7.53 1.27 10.62
CA MET A 41 -7.48 2.02 11.87
C MET A 41 -6.68 3.32 11.73
N VAL A 42 -7.03 4.28 12.57
CA VAL A 42 -6.23 5.48 12.80
C VAL A 42 -5.99 5.60 14.30
N ALA A 43 -4.74 5.45 14.73
CA ALA A 43 -4.40 5.43 16.17
C ALA A 43 -5.00 6.64 16.91
N GLY A 44 -5.69 6.37 18.02
CA GLY A 44 -6.40 7.38 18.82
C GLY A 44 -7.79 7.76 18.27
N VAL A 45 -8.29 7.09 17.23
CA VAL A 45 -9.65 7.27 16.72
C VAL A 45 -10.48 6.06 17.07
N GLN A 46 -11.50 6.27 17.91
CA GLN A 46 -12.44 5.24 18.38
C GLN A 46 -13.84 5.42 17.79
N ALA A 47 -14.22 6.64 17.43
CA ALA A 47 -15.52 6.94 16.86
C ALA A 47 -15.67 6.33 15.46
N GLY A 48 -16.60 5.38 15.30
CA GLY A 48 -16.77 4.61 14.08
C GLY A 48 -17.13 5.47 12.86
N ASP A 49 -18.01 6.44 13.01
CA ASP A 49 -18.41 7.36 11.94
C ASP A 49 -17.26 8.27 11.46
N VAL A 50 -16.39 8.70 12.38
CA VAL A 50 -15.20 9.46 12.04
C VAL A 50 -14.20 8.58 11.29
N LEU A 51 -14.00 7.34 11.75
CA LEU A 51 -13.10 6.39 11.12
C LEU A 51 -13.57 6.04 9.70
N GLU A 52 -14.88 5.82 9.51
CA GLU A 52 -15.49 5.61 8.20
C GLU A 52 -15.32 6.83 7.28
N GLY A 53 -15.47 8.04 7.80
CA GLY A 53 -15.22 9.26 7.03
C GLY A 53 -13.77 9.37 6.54
N VAL A 54 -12.80 9.02 7.39
CA VAL A 54 -11.37 8.98 6.99
C VAL A 54 -11.14 7.88 5.94
N ARG A 55 -11.73 6.71 6.12
CA ARG A 55 -11.64 5.60 5.16
C ARG A 55 -12.22 5.99 3.80
N ALA A 56 -13.40 6.60 3.77
CA ALA A 56 -14.03 7.06 2.54
C ALA A 56 -13.18 8.09 1.79
N ALA A 57 -12.55 9.04 2.50
CA ALA A 57 -11.64 10.00 1.90
C ALA A 57 -10.38 9.34 1.29
N LEU A 58 -9.84 8.30 1.94
CA LEU A 58 -8.72 7.51 1.41
C LEU A 58 -9.12 6.65 0.20
N GLN A 59 -10.30 6.05 0.22
CA GLN A 59 -10.84 5.31 -0.93
C GLN A 59 -11.01 6.24 -2.14
N LYS A 60 -11.59 7.42 -1.94
CA LYS A 60 -11.68 8.45 -2.98
C LYS A 60 -10.29 8.80 -3.52
N ALA A 61 -9.29 8.97 -2.63
CA ALA A 61 -7.93 9.28 -3.05
C ALA A 61 -7.30 8.17 -3.90
N ALA A 62 -7.54 6.91 -3.54
CA ALA A 62 -7.06 5.76 -4.32
C ALA A 62 -7.76 5.63 -5.67
N ASP A 63 -9.07 5.92 -5.73
CA ASP A 63 -9.90 5.78 -6.93
C ASP A 63 -9.68 6.93 -7.95
N THR A 64 -9.58 8.17 -7.45
CA THR A 64 -9.55 9.36 -8.30
C THR A 64 -8.18 10.04 -8.41
N GLY A 65 -7.16 9.53 -7.70
CA GLY A 65 -5.85 10.18 -7.63
C GLY A 65 -5.85 11.50 -6.85
N THR A 66 -6.79 11.67 -5.91
CA THR A 66 -6.89 12.87 -5.06
C THR A 66 -5.55 13.22 -4.43
N THR A 67 -5.10 14.44 -4.60
CA THR A 67 -3.84 14.93 -4.01
C THR A 67 -3.89 15.04 -2.49
N LEU A 68 -2.73 15.10 -1.84
CA LEU A 68 -2.65 15.34 -0.40
C LEU A 68 -3.34 16.66 0.02
N ALA A 69 -3.31 17.69 -0.84
CA ALA A 69 -3.96 18.98 -0.57
C ALA A 69 -5.49 18.87 -0.57
N GLU A 70 -6.03 18.13 -1.53
CA GLU A 70 -7.47 17.85 -1.62
C GLU A 70 -7.91 16.93 -0.49
N PHE A 71 -7.16 15.86 -0.20
CA PHE A 71 -7.41 15.00 0.95
C PHE A 71 -7.46 15.77 2.26
N LYS A 72 -6.55 16.72 2.48
CA LYS A 72 -6.58 17.61 3.65
C LYS A 72 -7.87 18.43 3.74
N ARG A 73 -8.37 18.96 2.62
CA ARG A 73 -9.64 19.71 2.58
C ARG A 73 -10.81 18.82 2.94
N ASP A 74 -10.88 17.63 2.35
CA ASP A 74 -11.95 16.66 2.60
C ASP A 74 -11.95 16.17 4.07
N LEU A 75 -10.76 16.11 4.67
CA LEU A 75 -10.59 15.64 6.05
C LEU A 75 -10.83 16.74 7.12
N ASN A 76 -10.80 18.02 6.75
CA ASN A 76 -10.89 19.14 7.70
C ASN A 76 -12.04 19.02 8.72
N PRO A 77 -13.30 18.70 8.34
CA PRO A 77 -14.40 18.58 9.29
C PRO A 77 -14.21 17.43 10.30
N LEU A 78 -13.51 16.36 9.86
CA LEU A 78 -13.21 15.21 10.71
C LEU A 78 -12.05 15.51 11.66
N MET A 79 -11.07 16.31 11.23
CA MET A 79 -9.95 16.74 12.08
C MET A 79 -10.40 17.61 13.27
N GLU A 80 -11.43 18.43 13.09
CA GLU A 80 -12.07 19.18 14.18
C GLU A 80 -12.66 18.22 15.21
N ARG A 81 -13.47 17.26 14.77
CA ARG A 81 -14.07 16.24 15.63
C ARG A 81 -13.02 15.37 16.36
N LEU A 82 -11.84 15.18 15.78
CA LEU A 82 -10.72 14.46 16.36
C LEU A 82 -9.89 15.29 17.34
N GLY A 83 -10.16 16.58 17.47
CA GLY A 83 -9.37 17.49 18.30
C GLY A 83 -7.91 17.63 17.83
N TRP A 84 -7.63 17.33 16.55
CA TRP A 84 -6.26 17.44 16.02
C TRP A 84 -5.83 18.88 15.85
N GLN A 85 -6.78 19.77 15.57
CA GLN A 85 -6.52 21.20 15.41
C GLN A 85 -6.03 21.84 16.71
N ASP A 86 -6.52 21.38 17.87
CA ASP A 86 -6.14 21.88 19.19
C ASP A 86 -4.67 21.55 19.53
N LYS A 87 -4.09 20.53 18.87
CA LYS A 87 -2.67 20.16 19.01
C LYS A 87 -1.72 20.98 18.13
N GLY A 88 -2.26 21.93 17.38
CA GLY A 88 -1.52 22.87 16.55
C GLY A 88 -1.29 22.40 15.11
N ARG A 89 -1.06 23.38 14.22
CA ARG A 89 -0.95 23.18 12.76
C ARG A 89 0.12 22.15 12.35
N ARG A 90 1.27 22.13 13.03
CA ARG A 90 2.38 21.22 12.71
C ARG A 90 1.98 19.77 12.97
N TYR A 91 1.33 19.49 14.11
CA TYR A 91 0.83 18.17 14.46
C TYR A 91 -0.23 17.71 13.44
N THR A 92 -1.22 18.54 13.17
CA THR A 92 -2.32 18.25 12.23
C THR A 92 -1.77 17.92 10.84
N ALA A 93 -0.86 18.75 10.32
CA ALA A 93 -0.25 18.56 9.00
C ALA A 93 0.54 17.23 8.92
N TRP A 94 1.36 16.96 9.93
CA TRP A 94 2.12 15.72 10.03
C TRP A 94 1.20 14.50 10.11
N ARG A 95 0.20 14.55 10.98
CA ARG A 95 -0.71 13.44 11.22
C ARG A 95 -1.54 13.10 9.98
N THR A 96 -2.11 14.10 9.34
CA THR A 96 -2.90 13.94 8.11
C THR A 96 -2.05 13.33 6.99
N ARG A 97 -0.82 13.85 6.83
CA ARG A 97 0.12 13.31 5.86
C ARG A 97 0.47 11.85 6.15
N LEU A 98 0.74 11.51 7.41
CA LEU A 98 1.06 10.15 7.83
C LEU A 98 -0.08 9.18 7.50
N VAL A 99 -1.32 9.53 7.82
CA VAL A 99 -2.51 8.72 7.52
C VAL A 99 -2.66 8.52 6.01
N TYR A 100 -2.56 9.60 5.23
CA TYR A 100 -2.66 9.55 3.78
C TYR A 100 -1.58 8.66 3.15
N GLU A 101 -0.31 8.97 3.39
CA GLU A 101 0.81 8.26 2.77
C GLU A 101 0.89 6.80 3.19
N THR A 102 0.68 6.49 4.47
CA THR A 102 0.75 5.11 4.97
C THR A 102 -0.31 4.23 4.31
N ASN A 103 -1.55 4.68 4.25
CA ASN A 103 -2.63 3.88 3.70
C ASN A 103 -2.52 3.71 2.18
N LEU A 104 -2.24 4.79 1.45
CA LEU A 104 -2.10 4.69 -0.01
C LEU A 104 -0.90 3.86 -0.42
N ARG A 105 0.26 4.05 0.21
CA ARG A 105 1.46 3.26 -0.10
C ARG A 105 1.26 1.78 0.20
N SER A 106 0.61 1.45 1.31
CA SER A 106 0.26 0.04 1.61
C SER A 106 -0.71 -0.53 0.59
N ALA A 107 -1.72 0.25 0.15
CA ALA A 107 -2.68 -0.19 -0.85
C ALA A 107 -2.01 -0.40 -2.22
N TYR A 108 -1.18 0.54 -2.67
CA TYR A 108 -0.44 0.40 -3.92
C TYR A 108 0.56 -0.76 -3.87
N ALA A 109 1.26 -0.95 -2.76
CA ALA A 109 2.19 -2.05 -2.59
C ALA A 109 1.48 -3.41 -2.61
N ALA A 110 0.32 -3.52 -1.95
CA ALA A 110 -0.51 -4.73 -1.99
C ALA A 110 -1.03 -5.01 -3.41
N GLY A 111 -1.51 -3.98 -4.10
CA GLY A 111 -1.97 -4.11 -5.48
C GLY A 111 -0.85 -4.49 -6.47
N ALA A 112 0.31 -3.87 -6.34
CA ALA A 112 1.48 -4.22 -7.16
C ALA A 112 1.95 -5.66 -6.91
N TYR A 113 1.99 -6.09 -5.64
CA TYR A 113 2.31 -7.48 -5.31
C TYR A 113 1.34 -8.46 -5.98
N GLU A 114 0.04 -8.18 -5.92
CA GLU A 114 -0.99 -9.04 -6.51
C GLU A 114 -0.77 -9.24 -8.02
N GLN A 115 -0.43 -8.17 -8.73
CA GLN A 115 -0.14 -8.21 -10.15
C GLN A 115 1.18 -8.92 -10.45
N MET A 116 2.26 -8.59 -9.71
CA MET A 116 3.59 -9.15 -9.95
C MET A 116 3.72 -10.60 -9.55
N ALA A 117 2.94 -11.05 -8.56
CA ALA A 117 2.94 -12.42 -8.06
C ALA A 117 1.89 -13.32 -8.75
N ASP A 118 1.24 -12.84 -9.80
CA ASP A 118 0.38 -13.65 -10.67
C ASP A 118 1.23 -14.74 -11.35
N PRO A 119 0.78 -16.02 -11.38
CA PRO A 119 1.53 -17.12 -11.97
C PRO A 119 1.96 -16.92 -13.42
N ASP A 120 1.16 -16.23 -14.23
CA ASP A 120 1.51 -15.94 -15.62
C ASP A 120 2.51 -14.79 -15.73
N VAL A 121 2.40 -13.80 -14.84
CA VAL A 121 3.28 -12.64 -14.81
C VAL A 121 4.68 -12.99 -14.30
N VAL A 122 4.81 -13.84 -13.27
CA VAL A 122 6.12 -14.23 -12.74
C VAL A 122 6.98 -15.01 -13.74
N GLN A 123 6.35 -15.66 -14.73
CA GLN A 123 7.09 -16.30 -15.81
C GLN A 123 7.80 -15.28 -16.71
N LEU A 124 7.23 -14.10 -16.86
CA LEU A 124 7.77 -13.02 -17.67
C LEU A 124 8.75 -12.12 -16.89
N VAL A 125 8.43 -11.85 -15.61
CA VAL A 125 9.20 -10.97 -14.72
C VAL A 125 9.61 -11.68 -13.42
N PRO A 126 10.47 -12.70 -13.51
CA PRO A 126 10.85 -13.55 -12.39
C PRO A 126 11.74 -12.86 -11.36
N PHE A 127 12.23 -11.67 -11.67
CA PHE A 127 13.13 -10.92 -10.81
C PHE A 127 12.47 -9.65 -10.30
N TRP A 128 12.68 -9.35 -9.02
CA TRP A 128 12.17 -8.17 -8.35
C TRP A 128 13.32 -7.33 -7.82
N ARG A 129 13.29 -6.02 -8.13
CA ARG A 129 14.30 -5.06 -7.68
C ARG A 129 13.73 -4.15 -6.61
N TYR A 130 14.42 -4.08 -5.46
CA TYR A 130 14.09 -3.09 -4.43
C TYR A 130 14.46 -1.70 -4.90
N ARG A 131 13.56 -0.73 -4.74
CA ARG A 131 13.79 0.66 -5.12
C ARG A 131 13.58 1.58 -3.93
N HIS A 132 14.60 2.39 -3.67
CA HIS A 132 14.54 3.44 -2.66
C HIS A 132 13.75 4.66 -3.19
N SER A 133 12.97 5.31 -2.30
CA SER A 133 12.08 6.43 -2.66
C SER A 133 12.76 7.75 -3.04
N GLY A 134 14.08 7.85 -2.93
CA GLY A 134 14.78 9.12 -3.10
C GLY A 134 14.50 10.15 -1.99
N ALA A 135 14.01 9.71 -0.81
CA ALA A 135 13.74 10.59 0.32
C ALA A 135 14.99 11.40 0.71
N LYS A 136 14.78 12.66 1.08
CA LYS A 136 15.87 13.58 1.49
C LYS A 136 16.67 13.05 2.68
N ASP A 137 15.96 12.47 3.67
CA ASP A 137 16.55 11.87 4.87
C ASP A 137 16.27 10.35 4.85
N PRO A 138 17.07 9.56 4.08
CA PRO A 138 16.81 8.14 3.90
C PRO A 138 17.24 7.33 5.11
N ARG A 139 16.49 6.26 5.40
CA ARG A 139 16.99 5.22 6.30
C ARG A 139 18.21 4.54 5.66
N PRO A 140 19.36 4.42 6.34
CA PRO A 140 20.58 3.88 5.74
C PRO A 140 20.39 2.50 5.10
N GLN A 141 19.63 1.60 5.75
CA GLN A 141 19.36 0.25 5.25
C GLN A 141 18.53 0.29 3.98
N HIS A 142 17.46 1.11 3.93
CA HIS A 142 16.63 1.22 2.71
C HIS A 142 17.42 1.74 1.53
N ARG A 143 18.37 2.66 1.77
CA ARG A 143 19.29 3.14 0.73
C ARG A 143 20.27 2.05 0.30
N ALA A 144 20.76 1.24 1.25
CA ALA A 144 21.67 0.14 0.94
C ALA A 144 20.99 -0.99 0.14
N TRP A 145 19.68 -1.14 0.28
CA TRP A 145 18.90 -2.13 -0.50
C TRP A 145 18.50 -1.61 -1.89
N ASP A 146 18.70 -0.33 -2.19
CA ASP A 146 18.35 0.20 -3.52
C ASP A 146 19.17 -0.50 -4.62
N GLY A 147 18.46 -1.03 -5.61
CA GLY A 147 19.07 -1.80 -6.70
C GLY A 147 19.29 -3.29 -6.41
N LEU A 148 19.00 -3.78 -5.20
CA LEU A 148 19.03 -5.22 -4.88
C LEU A 148 18.00 -5.95 -5.73
N VAL A 149 18.44 -6.94 -6.50
CA VAL A 149 17.60 -7.77 -7.36
C VAL A 149 17.56 -9.19 -6.83
N LEU A 150 16.41 -9.68 -6.49
CA LEU A 150 16.19 -11.06 -6.03
C LEU A 150 15.14 -11.74 -6.91
N ARG A 151 15.05 -13.08 -6.82
CA ARG A 151 13.92 -13.80 -7.40
C ARG A 151 12.63 -13.39 -6.67
N HIS A 152 11.50 -13.44 -7.39
CA HIS A 152 10.20 -13.10 -6.83
C HIS A 152 9.80 -13.96 -5.62
N ASP A 153 10.30 -15.20 -5.57
CA ASP A 153 10.02 -16.20 -4.54
C ASP A 153 11.07 -16.24 -3.40
N ASP A 154 12.02 -15.30 -3.39
CA ASP A 154 13.02 -15.23 -2.33
C ASP A 154 12.37 -14.92 -0.97
N ALA A 155 12.74 -15.70 0.05
CA ALA A 155 12.21 -15.58 1.41
C ALA A 155 12.44 -14.19 2.04
N TRP A 156 13.42 -13.42 1.55
CA TRP A 156 13.69 -12.06 2.00
C TRP A 156 12.47 -11.13 1.83
N TRP A 157 11.69 -11.33 0.77
CA TRP A 157 10.47 -10.56 0.51
C TRP A 157 9.36 -10.77 1.54
N THR A 158 9.39 -11.84 2.31
CA THR A 158 8.37 -12.07 3.35
C THR A 158 8.36 -11.00 4.44
N THR A 159 9.51 -10.37 4.69
CA THR A 159 9.69 -9.34 5.73
C THR A 159 10.15 -7.99 5.18
N HIS A 160 10.79 -7.95 4.01
CA HIS A 160 11.40 -6.75 3.46
C HIS A 160 10.67 -6.16 2.25
N TYR A 161 9.55 -6.75 1.83
CA TYR A 161 8.71 -6.14 0.79
C TYR A 161 8.13 -4.81 1.32
N PRO A 162 8.41 -3.66 0.65
CA PRO A 162 7.97 -2.37 1.15
C PRO A 162 6.44 -2.18 1.09
N PRO A 163 5.88 -1.28 1.96
CA PRO A 163 6.59 -0.35 2.83
C PRO A 163 7.16 -1.00 4.10
N ASN A 164 8.38 -0.64 4.47
CA ASN A 164 9.13 -1.20 5.59
C ASN A 164 9.13 -0.31 6.85
N GLY A 165 8.23 0.63 6.94
CA GLY A 165 8.11 1.53 8.08
C GLY A 165 7.23 2.75 7.82
N TRP A 166 7.04 3.53 8.86
CA TRP A 166 6.26 4.76 8.80
C TRP A 166 6.87 5.76 7.81
N GLY A 167 6.05 6.23 6.86
CA GLY A 167 6.50 7.15 5.81
C GLY A 167 7.44 6.54 4.78
N CYS A 168 7.65 5.22 4.78
CA CYS A 168 8.44 4.55 3.76
C CYS A 168 7.77 4.67 2.38
N GLY A 169 8.50 5.20 1.40
CA GLY A 169 8.05 5.33 0.01
C GLY A 169 8.81 4.42 -0.94
N CYS A 170 9.54 3.43 -0.44
CA CYS A 170 10.22 2.43 -1.27
C CYS A 170 9.21 1.53 -1.98
N TRP A 171 9.61 0.92 -3.09
CA TRP A 171 8.74 0.02 -3.87
C TRP A 171 9.55 -1.12 -4.47
N VAL A 172 8.87 -2.06 -5.10
CA VAL A 172 9.47 -3.15 -5.86
C VAL A 172 9.18 -2.96 -7.34
N GLU A 173 10.20 -3.14 -8.15
CA GLU A 173 10.15 -3.07 -9.61
C GLU A 173 10.34 -4.47 -10.19
N PRO A 174 9.38 -4.99 -10.98
CA PRO A 174 9.54 -6.27 -11.64
C PRO A 174 10.48 -6.15 -12.83
N LEU A 175 11.33 -7.14 -13.05
CA LEU A 175 12.29 -7.19 -14.15
C LEU A 175 12.16 -8.48 -14.95
N THR A 176 12.22 -8.35 -16.28
CA THR A 176 12.44 -9.47 -17.19
C THR A 176 13.92 -9.89 -17.17
N PRO A 177 14.27 -11.08 -17.68
CA PRO A 177 15.67 -11.45 -17.90
C PRO A 177 16.44 -10.44 -18.78
N THR A 178 15.77 -9.83 -19.76
CA THR A 178 16.36 -8.79 -20.61
C THR A 178 16.64 -7.51 -19.83
N ASP A 179 15.73 -7.07 -18.95
CA ASP A 179 15.95 -5.90 -18.09
C ASP A 179 17.12 -6.14 -17.13
N LEU A 180 17.23 -7.35 -16.59
CA LEU A 180 18.33 -7.76 -15.72
C LEU A 180 19.68 -7.63 -16.44
N ALA A 181 19.79 -8.17 -17.65
CA ALA A 181 20.97 -8.02 -18.49
C ALA A 181 21.24 -6.55 -18.85
N GLY A 182 20.19 -5.77 -19.11
CA GLY A 182 20.27 -4.33 -19.41
C GLY A 182 20.86 -3.48 -18.29
N ILE A 183 20.75 -3.93 -17.05
CA ILE A 183 21.39 -3.29 -15.88
C ILE A 183 22.75 -3.91 -15.51
N GLY A 184 23.32 -4.76 -16.40
CA GLY A 184 24.64 -5.36 -16.24
C GLY A 184 24.72 -6.50 -15.22
N LYS A 185 23.59 -7.23 -15.01
CA LYS A 185 23.56 -8.39 -14.12
C LYS A 185 23.28 -9.68 -14.92
N ASP A 186 24.06 -10.72 -14.63
CA ASP A 186 23.91 -12.05 -15.23
C ASP A 186 22.92 -12.95 -14.45
N GLY A 187 22.50 -12.54 -13.26
CA GLY A 187 21.57 -13.24 -12.37
C GLY A 187 21.13 -12.39 -11.19
N PRO A 188 20.23 -12.92 -10.35
CA PRO A 188 19.82 -12.24 -9.13
C PRO A 188 20.99 -12.12 -8.15
N ASP A 189 20.92 -11.12 -7.30
CA ASP A 189 21.86 -10.96 -6.18
C ASP A 189 21.59 -12.02 -5.10
N GLN A 190 22.52 -12.14 -4.16
CA GLN A 190 22.30 -12.90 -2.94
C GLN A 190 21.58 -12.02 -1.92
N ALA A 191 20.49 -12.54 -1.34
CA ALA A 191 19.74 -11.82 -0.31
C ALA A 191 20.63 -11.49 0.89
N PRO A 192 20.60 -10.26 1.41
CA PRO A 192 21.30 -9.93 2.63
C PRO A 192 20.76 -10.73 3.82
N PRO A 193 21.62 -11.07 4.80
CA PRO A 193 21.16 -11.78 5.99
C PRO A 193 20.15 -10.95 6.78
N ILE A 194 19.08 -11.59 7.25
CA ILE A 194 18.06 -10.95 8.08
C ILE A 194 18.54 -10.91 9.52
N VAL A 195 19.20 -9.82 9.89
CA VAL A 195 19.64 -9.57 11.25
C VAL A 195 18.49 -8.96 12.05
N ARG A 196 18.11 -9.57 13.17
CA ARG A 196 17.05 -9.08 14.04
C ARG A 196 17.62 -8.48 15.32
N ARG A 197 16.91 -7.46 15.85
CA ARG A 197 17.23 -6.83 17.13
C ARG A 197 16.02 -6.91 18.06
N PRO A 198 16.23 -7.08 19.37
CA PRO A 198 15.14 -6.99 20.33
C PRO A 198 14.56 -5.57 20.33
N TRP A 199 13.26 -5.47 20.38
CA TRP A 199 12.53 -4.22 20.52
C TRP A 199 11.46 -4.36 21.60
N ARG A 200 11.24 -3.28 22.33
CA ARG A 200 10.19 -3.16 23.34
C ARG A 200 9.53 -1.80 23.22
N ASP A 201 8.21 -1.79 23.12
CA ASP A 201 7.43 -0.54 23.21
C ASP A 201 7.42 -0.07 24.67
N PRO A 202 7.84 1.18 24.96
CA PRO A 202 7.96 1.67 26.35
C PRO A 202 6.59 1.91 27.00
N VAL A 203 5.51 2.02 26.23
CA VAL A 203 4.16 2.33 26.73
C VAL A 203 3.31 1.08 26.87
N SER A 204 3.20 0.25 25.82
CA SER A 204 2.42 -0.99 25.89
C SER A 204 3.19 -2.15 26.51
N GLY A 205 4.51 -2.06 26.58
CA GLY A 205 5.37 -3.16 27.00
C GLY A 205 5.50 -4.29 25.97
N ARG A 206 4.88 -4.18 24.81
CA ARG A 206 4.99 -5.15 23.71
C ARG A 206 6.46 -5.37 23.34
N THR A 207 6.84 -6.62 23.17
CA THR A 207 8.20 -7.01 22.75
C THR A 207 8.14 -7.73 21.41
N ASP A 208 9.17 -7.56 20.58
CA ASP A 208 9.33 -8.26 19.30
C ASP A 208 10.81 -8.38 18.93
N GLN A 209 11.12 -9.27 17.96
CA GLN A 209 12.41 -9.37 17.28
C GLN A 209 12.27 -8.73 15.89
N VAL A 210 12.74 -7.49 15.76
CA VAL A 210 12.52 -6.66 14.58
C VAL A 210 13.75 -6.69 13.67
N PRO A 211 13.60 -6.94 12.35
CA PRO A 211 14.72 -6.86 11.42
C PRO A 211 15.35 -5.47 11.42
N VAL A 212 16.67 -5.41 11.35
CA VAL A 212 17.39 -4.14 11.25
C VAL A 212 17.00 -3.43 9.95
N GLY A 213 16.64 -2.15 10.06
CA GLY A 213 16.15 -1.35 8.92
C GLY A 213 14.64 -1.33 8.77
N ILE A 214 13.91 -2.18 9.48
CA ILE A 214 12.45 -2.22 9.45
C ILE A 214 11.89 -1.62 10.74
N ASP A 215 10.83 -0.81 10.63
CA ASP A 215 10.14 -0.30 11.80
C ASP A 215 9.31 -1.42 12.47
N PRO A 216 9.16 -1.40 13.80
CA PRO A 216 8.34 -2.38 14.50
C PRO A 216 6.92 -2.45 13.95
N GLY A 217 6.47 -3.69 13.68
CA GLY A 217 5.15 -3.94 13.08
C GLY A 217 5.10 -3.86 11.55
N TRP A 218 6.23 -3.60 10.88
CA TRP A 218 6.32 -3.51 9.42
C TRP A 218 7.10 -4.67 8.77
N ASP A 219 7.54 -5.64 9.55
CA ASP A 219 8.28 -6.81 9.09
C ASP A 219 7.36 -7.90 8.53
N TYR A 220 6.54 -7.54 7.56
CA TYR A 220 5.66 -8.44 6.82
C TYR A 220 5.45 -7.93 5.40
N ASN A 221 5.16 -8.82 4.47
CA ASN A 221 4.78 -8.47 3.11
C ASN A 221 3.28 -8.18 3.05
N VAL A 222 2.92 -6.92 2.80
CA VAL A 222 1.52 -6.47 2.81
C VAL A 222 0.67 -7.15 1.73
N GLY A 223 1.24 -7.41 0.55
CA GLY A 223 0.53 -8.05 -0.56
C GLY A 223 0.34 -9.54 -0.32
N GLN A 224 1.39 -10.24 0.11
CA GLN A 224 1.28 -11.66 0.49
C GLN A 224 0.26 -11.86 1.60
N ALA A 225 0.38 -11.08 2.68
CA ALA A 225 -0.55 -11.17 3.80
C ALA A 225 -2.00 -10.85 3.40
N TRP A 226 -2.22 -9.97 2.43
CA TRP A 226 -3.55 -9.70 1.89
C TRP A 226 -4.08 -10.88 1.06
N ARG A 227 -3.23 -11.49 0.22
CA ARG A 227 -3.58 -12.70 -0.56
C ARG A 227 -3.96 -13.84 0.38
N ASP A 228 -3.11 -14.13 1.36
CA ASP A 228 -3.33 -15.20 2.35
C ASP A 228 -4.61 -14.97 3.16
N ALA A 229 -4.92 -13.70 3.50
CA ALA A 229 -6.11 -13.36 4.28
C ALA A 229 -7.42 -13.54 3.51
N ARG A 230 -7.43 -13.53 2.17
CA ARG A 230 -8.63 -13.77 1.34
C ARG A 230 -9.06 -15.23 1.38
N ASP A 231 -8.09 -16.12 1.55
CA ASP A 231 -8.33 -17.58 1.57
C ASP A 231 -8.74 -18.08 2.96
N LEU A 232 -8.67 -17.22 3.97
CA LEU A 232 -9.12 -17.53 5.32
C LEU A 232 -10.61 -17.21 5.46
N PRO A 233 -11.46 -18.17 5.94
CA PRO A 233 -12.81 -17.84 6.33
C PRO A 233 -12.78 -16.75 7.41
N ASP A 234 -13.86 -15.95 7.52
CA ASP A 234 -14.02 -14.77 8.38
C ASP A 234 -13.44 -14.92 9.80
N SER A 235 -12.13 -14.99 9.88
CA SER A 235 -11.43 -14.95 11.17
C SER A 235 -11.54 -13.53 11.70
N PRO A 236 -12.11 -13.31 12.88
CA PRO A 236 -12.26 -11.97 13.42
C PRO A 236 -10.89 -11.29 13.50
N VAL A 237 -10.83 -10.03 13.09
CA VAL A 237 -9.67 -9.18 13.38
C VAL A 237 -9.45 -9.26 14.90
N PRO A 238 -8.26 -9.59 15.40
CA PRO A 238 -8.00 -9.64 16.82
C PRO A 238 -8.32 -8.27 17.43
N VAL A 239 -9.43 -8.17 18.11
CA VAL A 239 -9.87 -6.96 18.83
C VAL A 239 -9.48 -7.15 20.29
N PRO A 240 -8.84 -6.18 20.95
CA PRO A 240 -8.58 -6.26 22.37
C PRO A 240 -9.88 -6.53 23.16
N PRO A 241 -9.85 -7.33 24.22
CA PRO A 241 -11.06 -7.79 24.93
C PRO A 241 -11.94 -6.68 25.53
N ASP A 242 -11.39 -5.48 25.73
CA ASP A 242 -12.09 -4.32 26.31
C ASP A 242 -12.65 -3.36 25.25
N TRP A 243 -12.79 -3.81 24.03
CA TRP A 243 -13.14 -2.97 22.88
C TRP A 243 -14.67 -2.80 22.75
N PRO A 244 -15.18 -1.59 22.46
CA PRO A 244 -16.57 -1.46 22.06
C PRO A 244 -16.82 -2.24 20.76
N PRO A 245 -18.00 -2.85 20.59
CA PRO A 245 -18.33 -3.61 19.40
C PRO A 245 -18.07 -2.77 18.13
N ALA A 246 -17.47 -3.39 17.14
CA ALA A 246 -17.24 -2.74 15.86
C ALA A 246 -18.56 -2.19 15.31
N PRO A 247 -18.59 -1.00 14.71
CA PRO A 247 -19.77 -0.53 14.00
C PRO A 247 -20.15 -1.58 12.95
N THR A 248 -21.43 -1.88 12.87
CA THR A 248 -21.96 -2.85 11.89
C THR A 248 -21.43 -2.46 10.49
N PRO A 249 -20.79 -3.37 9.75
CA PRO A 249 -20.28 -3.04 8.44
C PRO A 249 -21.42 -2.52 7.56
N SER A 250 -21.36 -1.27 7.14
CA SER A 250 -22.19 -0.82 6.03
C SER A 250 -21.75 -1.62 4.79
N ALA A 251 -22.73 -2.13 4.03
CA ALA A 251 -22.41 -2.81 2.78
C ALA A 251 -21.42 -1.96 1.97
N PRO A 252 -20.38 -2.56 1.38
CA PRO A 252 -19.44 -1.81 0.56
C PRO A 252 -20.24 -1.08 -0.52
N PRO A 253 -19.93 0.20 -0.78
CA PRO A 253 -20.59 0.91 -1.87
C PRO A 253 -20.39 0.11 -3.16
N PRO A 254 -21.40 0.05 -4.04
CA PRO A 254 -21.25 -0.62 -5.33
C PRO A 254 -20.02 -0.04 -6.03
N LEU A 255 -19.22 -0.91 -6.63
CA LEU A 255 -18.07 -0.47 -7.44
C LEU A 255 -18.57 0.60 -8.42
N PRO A 256 -17.86 1.72 -8.57
CA PRO A 256 -18.26 2.75 -9.52
C PRO A 256 -18.46 2.11 -10.88
N ALA A 257 -19.59 2.44 -11.56
CA ALA A 257 -19.87 1.95 -12.88
C ALA A 257 -18.67 2.28 -13.77
N GLN A 258 -18.17 1.27 -14.47
CA GLN A 258 -17.05 1.48 -15.38
C GLN A 258 -17.44 2.59 -16.38
N PRO A 259 -16.59 3.60 -16.60
CA PRO A 259 -16.85 4.55 -17.67
C PRO A 259 -17.02 3.76 -18.96
N ARG A 260 -18.11 3.99 -19.67
CA ARG A 260 -18.35 3.34 -20.96
C ARG A 260 -17.13 3.65 -21.83
N GLN A 261 -16.46 2.62 -22.31
CA GLN A 261 -15.41 2.80 -23.31
C GLN A 261 -16.00 3.58 -24.47
N PRO A 262 -15.37 4.66 -24.93
CA PRO A 262 -15.80 5.32 -26.14
C PRO A 262 -15.80 4.29 -27.28
N ALA A 263 -16.84 4.30 -28.11
CA ALA A 263 -16.91 3.43 -29.25
C ALA A 263 -15.63 3.60 -30.10
N PRO A 264 -15.06 2.52 -30.63
CA PRO A 264 -13.90 2.63 -31.50
C PRO A 264 -14.20 3.59 -32.64
N ALA A 265 -13.29 4.52 -32.90
CA ALA A 265 -13.41 5.45 -34.01
C ALA A 265 -13.60 4.67 -35.30
N PRO A 266 -14.47 5.15 -36.23
CA PRO A 266 -14.66 4.50 -37.50
C PRO A 266 -13.33 4.37 -38.23
N VAL A 267 -13.00 3.14 -38.64
CA VAL A 267 -11.84 2.87 -39.48
C VAL A 267 -12.03 3.58 -40.78
N VAL A 268 -11.30 4.66 -41.02
CA VAL A 268 -11.26 5.33 -42.32
C VAL A 268 -10.51 4.41 -43.28
N ALA A 269 -11.21 3.90 -44.28
CA ALA A 269 -10.59 3.11 -45.33
C ALA A 269 -9.50 3.95 -46.04
N PRO A 270 -8.37 3.38 -46.42
CA PRO A 270 -7.36 4.10 -47.16
C PRO A 270 -7.90 4.52 -48.53
N GLU A 271 -7.67 5.77 -48.89
CA GLU A 271 -8.03 6.33 -50.19
C GLU A 271 -7.32 5.56 -51.32
N PRO A 272 -8.02 5.24 -52.42
CA PRO A 272 -7.42 4.52 -53.53
C PRO A 272 -6.31 5.38 -54.18
N PRO A 273 -5.24 4.76 -54.69
CA PRO A 273 -4.14 5.48 -55.34
C PRO A 273 -4.63 6.24 -56.58
N GLN A 274 -4.22 7.50 -56.68
CA GLN A 274 -4.51 8.33 -57.86
C GLN A 274 -3.73 7.80 -59.08
N PRO A 275 -4.34 7.86 -60.28
CA PRO A 275 -3.68 7.42 -61.51
C PRO A 275 -2.52 8.36 -61.89
N PRO A 276 -1.45 7.85 -62.51
CA PRO A 276 -0.31 8.65 -62.93
C PRO A 276 -0.68 9.65 -64.00
N GLN A 277 -0.16 10.89 -63.91
CA GLN A 277 -0.25 11.94 -64.93
C GLN A 277 0.72 11.69 -66.06
#